data_e5a08586216dde22da1d30f73dc2cbfa
#
_entry.id   e5a08586216dde22da1d30f73dc2cbfa
#
_cell.length_a   1.000
_cell.length_b   1.000
_cell.length_c   1.000
_cell.angle_alpha   90.00
_cell.angle_beta   90.00
_cell.angle_gamma   90.00
#
_symmetry.space_group_name_H-M   'P 1'
#
loop_
_entity.id
_entity.type
_entity.pdbx_description
1 polymer ?
#
loop_
_entity_poly.entity_id
_entity_poly.type
_entity_poly.pdbx_seq_one_letter_code
_entity_poly.pdbx_strand_id
1 'polypeptide(L)'
;MKKIALMAAVAAGATLMAAEFKPADVLVYTRWQYVKNQKTGEVAKGGTAPWSKPYHHESTEQGAEEVRRYFTANGLSCLVTDDPAVFTSGAMKTFKAIMLCNCNHELFENAAQREAFYKYVENGGGLVATHSSSACERGDKRFRDFLGGAFERHYRMMPVKFSRVDAKHPAMTMFPQGSVWEMDEVYLNHPDETGLRPLMILDWKDVEPKSRKTDKYGCPKIGGHVLEWCKTYGKGRIFYTALGHRPKDWGKMEWQLHLFEATKWAMGERPDNVEVKTTTAKVRTTIEGVECVKDGKTVWKFNIANRENKPFVHPLCLPDGRCFTDARPADHPWHLGLWFCWKFINGLNYWEPRGPAAGNLFPDGMTVVKNFKIVPKGGACDVQLSMWYGPRAQPGKVLLEEERRVQFTVPDAKGGYKIRSTHVFTARDNVTFDCRRPVGYGGFSLRMATMMREFKMSGVGGEPSHDKNVGGPKEMTAVRYVDPKTGHGIEVKELAPLETERIYTWGDHRFVNPMPIYEKPLELKPGERFTLDYEISVF
;
A
#
# COMPACT_ATOMS: atom_id res chain seq x y z
N MET A 1 -34.51 -78.78 11.80
CA MET A 1 -34.94 -77.36 12.02
C MET A 1 -33.71 -76.53 12.05
N LYS A 2 -33.40 -75.85 10.92
CA LYS A 2 -32.21 -75.01 10.78
C LYS A 2 -32.63 -73.56 11.06
N LYS A 3 -31.99 -72.93 12.06
CA LYS A 3 -32.15 -71.49 12.35
C LYS A 3 -31.30 -70.67 11.38
N ILE A 4 -31.92 -69.83 10.59
CA ILE A 4 -31.27 -68.85 9.75
C ILE A 4 -31.05 -67.59 10.62
N ALA A 5 -29.79 -67.23 10.85
CA ALA A 5 -29.43 -65.97 11.49
C ALA A 5 -29.28 -64.90 10.43
N LEU A 6 -30.14 -63.85 10.50
CA LEU A 6 -30.09 -62.68 9.65
C LEU A 6 -29.06 -61.71 10.24
N MET A 7 -27.91 -61.56 9.59
CA MET A 7 -26.96 -60.48 9.91
C MET A 7 -27.43 -59.16 9.31
N ALA A 8 -27.89 -58.23 10.15
CA ALA A 8 -28.11 -56.86 9.77
C ALA A 8 -26.78 -56.10 9.71
N ALA A 9 -26.32 -55.76 8.52
CA ALA A 9 -25.17 -54.85 8.33
C ALA A 9 -25.61 -53.42 8.67
N VAL A 10 -25.17 -52.88 9.76
CA VAL A 10 -25.30 -51.46 10.08
C VAL A 10 -24.26 -50.72 9.25
N ALA A 11 -24.73 -50.06 8.17
CA ALA A 11 -23.93 -49.09 7.41
C ALA A 11 -23.80 -47.86 8.28
N ALA A 12 -22.65 -47.70 8.95
CA ALA A 12 -22.27 -46.43 9.57
C ALA A 12 -21.90 -45.45 8.47
N GLY A 13 -22.87 -44.64 8.04
CA GLY A 13 -22.63 -43.48 7.22
C GLY A 13 -21.87 -42.44 8.05
N ALA A 14 -20.56 -42.37 7.89
CA ALA A 14 -19.80 -41.23 8.35
C ALA A 14 -20.21 -40.04 7.49
N THR A 15 -21.12 -39.21 8.00
CA THR A 15 -21.37 -37.89 7.45
C THR A 15 -20.11 -37.08 7.68
N LEU A 16 -19.25 -36.96 6.66
CA LEU A 16 -18.19 -35.93 6.69
C LEU A 16 -18.89 -34.59 6.89
N MET A 17 -18.74 -34.04 8.09
CA MET A 17 -19.13 -32.67 8.34
C MET A 17 -18.33 -31.81 7.35
N ALA A 18 -19.02 -31.19 6.39
CA ALA A 18 -18.37 -30.25 5.48
C ALA A 18 -17.73 -29.13 6.32
N ALA A 19 -16.48 -28.82 6.06
CA ALA A 19 -15.78 -27.75 6.75
C ALA A 19 -16.61 -26.47 6.61
N GLU A 20 -16.98 -25.87 7.73
CA GLU A 20 -17.79 -24.66 7.75
C GLU A 20 -16.86 -23.45 7.55
N PHE A 21 -16.83 -22.92 6.32
CA PHE A 21 -16.06 -21.73 6.01
C PHE A 21 -16.82 -20.48 6.44
N LYS A 22 -16.12 -19.54 7.09
CA LYS A 22 -16.71 -18.26 7.52
C LYS A 22 -17.00 -17.37 6.32
N PRO A 23 -18.15 -16.69 6.30
CA PRO A 23 -18.47 -15.67 5.30
C PRO A 23 -17.43 -14.55 5.28
N ALA A 24 -17.06 -14.06 4.09
CA ALA A 24 -16.13 -12.95 3.90
C ALA A 24 -16.39 -12.25 2.55
N ASP A 25 -15.88 -11.02 2.38
CA ASP A 25 -15.95 -10.29 1.11
C ASP A 25 -14.96 -10.85 0.08
N VAL A 26 -13.78 -11.27 0.53
CA VAL A 26 -12.70 -11.77 -0.33
C VAL A 26 -12.20 -13.13 0.14
N LEU A 27 -12.18 -14.08 -0.78
CA LEU A 27 -11.44 -15.33 -0.60
C LEU A 27 -9.98 -15.11 -1.04
N VAL A 28 -9.02 -15.26 -0.14
CA VAL A 28 -7.59 -15.29 -0.46
C VAL A 28 -7.15 -16.75 -0.48
N TYR A 29 -6.94 -17.27 -1.66
CA TYR A 29 -6.65 -18.69 -1.89
C TYR A 29 -5.16 -18.90 -2.10
N THR A 30 -4.55 -19.90 -1.42
CA THR A 30 -3.09 -20.03 -1.30
C THR A 30 -2.57 -21.43 -1.66
N ARG A 31 -3.29 -22.19 -2.47
CA ARG A 31 -2.95 -23.61 -2.75
C ARG A 31 -1.75 -23.76 -3.69
N TRP A 32 -0.81 -24.63 -3.33
CA TRP A 32 0.39 -24.94 -4.12
C TRP A 32 0.89 -26.39 -3.96
N GLN A 33 0.32 -27.17 -3.05
CA GLN A 33 0.89 -28.43 -2.60
C GLN A 33 0.64 -29.61 -3.54
N TYR A 34 -0.31 -29.53 -4.48
CA TYR A 34 -0.75 -30.66 -5.28
C TYR A 34 -0.28 -30.55 -6.73
N VAL A 35 0.54 -31.52 -7.12
CA VAL A 35 1.22 -31.56 -8.42
C VAL A 35 0.58 -32.63 -9.30
N LYS A 36 0.37 -32.31 -10.57
CA LYS A 36 -0.13 -33.24 -11.59
C LYS A 36 1.01 -33.80 -12.42
N ASN A 37 1.05 -35.11 -12.55
CA ASN A 37 1.91 -35.78 -13.51
C ASN A 37 1.41 -35.50 -14.93
N GLN A 38 2.18 -34.75 -15.72
CA GLN A 38 1.78 -34.34 -17.06
C GLN A 38 1.68 -35.52 -18.07
N LYS A 39 2.26 -36.70 -17.73
CA LYS A 39 2.20 -37.90 -18.57
C LYS A 39 1.01 -38.78 -18.25
N THR A 40 0.75 -39.01 -16.94
CA THR A 40 -0.28 -39.92 -16.49
C THR A 40 -1.61 -39.26 -16.10
N GLY A 41 -1.58 -37.94 -15.84
CA GLY A 41 -2.73 -37.20 -15.33
C GLY A 41 -2.96 -37.37 -13.82
N GLU A 42 -2.18 -38.20 -13.14
CA GLU A 42 -2.28 -38.42 -11.71
C GLU A 42 -1.92 -37.17 -10.92
N VAL A 43 -2.67 -36.89 -9.85
CA VAL A 43 -2.43 -35.75 -8.94
C VAL A 43 -1.98 -36.32 -7.59
N ALA A 44 -0.88 -35.78 -7.07
CA ALA A 44 -0.33 -36.19 -5.75
C ALA A 44 0.11 -34.96 -4.96
N LYS A 45 0.03 -35.07 -3.62
CA LYS A 45 0.60 -34.09 -2.72
C LYS A 45 2.12 -34.06 -2.85
N GLY A 46 2.74 -32.90 -2.77
CA GLY A 46 4.18 -32.74 -2.92
C GLY A 46 4.99 -33.61 -2.01
N GLY A 47 5.98 -34.28 -2.58
CA GLY A 47 6.86 -35.20 -1.87
C GLY A 47 6.30 -36.60 -1.64
N THR A 48 5.03 -36.90 -1.99
CA THR A 48 4.44 -38.22 -1.81
C THR A 48 4.66 -39.17 -3.01
N ALA A 49 5.09 -38.62 -4.14
CA ALA A 49 5.50 -39.38 -5.31
C ALA A 49 6.83 -38.84 -5.87
N PRO A 50 7.67 -39.66 -6.53
CA PRO A 50 8.98 -39.23 -7.05
C PRO A 50 8.90 -38.02 -8.02
N TRP A 51 7.78 -37.88 -8.71
CA TRP A 51 7.51 -36.78 -9.67
C TRP A 51 6.75 -35.59 -9.06
N SER A 52 6.22 -35.70 -7.83
CA SER A 52 5.41 -34.67 -7.18
C SER A 52 6.27 -33.65 -6.41
N LYS A 53 7.21 -33.00 -7.08
CA LYS A 53 7.99 -31.92 -6.51
C LYS A 53 7.21 -30.59 -6.64
N PRO A 54 6.66 -30.04 -5.56
CA PRO A 54 5.90 -28.80 -5.65
C PRO A 54 6.85 -27.60 -5.75
N TYR A 55 6.37 -26.58 -6.40
CA TYR A 55 6.98 -25.25 -6.40
C TYR A 55 6.22 -24.38 -5.39
N HIS A 56 6.94 -23.83 -4.42
CA HIS A 56 6.40 -22.99 -3.38
C HIS A 56 7.13 -21.65 -3.36
N HIS A 57 6.37 -20.55 -3.34
CA HIS A 57 6.91 -19.22 -3.15
C HIS A 57 6.75 -18.82 -1.68
N GLU A 58 7.83 -18.45 -1.00
CA GLU A 58 7.80 -17.95 0.38
C GLU A 58 6.84 -16.76 0.56
N SER A 59 6.56 -16.05 -0.53
CA SER A 59 5.62 -14.92 -0.57
C SER A 59 4.15 -15.34 -0.53
N THR A 60 3.80 -16.63 -0.66
CA THR A 60 2.41 -17.09 -0.71
C THR A 60 1.69 -16.83 0.61
N GLU A 61 2.19 -17.37 1.71
CA GLU A 61 1.57 -17.24 3.04
C GLU A 61 1.74 -15.81 3.58
N GLN A 62 2.94 -15.24 3.45
CA GLN A 62 3.19 -13.88 3.89
C GLN A 62 2.35 -12.89 3.08
N GLY A 63 2.23 -13.08 1.77
CA GLY A 63 1.43 -12.23 0.91
C GLY A 63 -0.05 -12.30 1.26
N ALA A 64 -0.57 -13.50 1.50
CA ALA A 64 -1.95 -13.67 1.93
C ALA A 64 -2.24 -12.96 3.26
N GLU A 65 -1.32 -13.03 4.22
CA GLU A 65 -1.48 -12.34 5.50
C GLU A 65 -1.41 -10.81 5.35
N GLU A 66 -0.49 -10.28 4.51
CA GLU A 66 -0.41 -8.85 4.24
C GLU A 66 -1.67 -8.34 3.51
N VAL A 67 -2.21 -9.11 2.56
CA VAL A 67 -3.50 -8.80 1.92
C VAL A 67 -4.63 -8.81 2.93
N ARG A 68 -4.75 -9.87 3.72
CA ARG A 68 -5.78 -9.97 4.77
C ARG A 68 -5.72 -8.78 5.71
N ARG A 69 -4.54 -8.44 6.19
CA ARG A 69 -4.30 -7.32 7.10
C ARG A 69 -4.73 -5.99 6.46
N TYR A 70 -4.23 -5.70 5.27
CA TYR A 70 -4.50 -4.44 4.58
C TYR A 70 -5.98 -4.31 4.17
N PHE A 71 -6.56 -5.37 3.61
CA PHE A 71 -7.96 -5.37 3.16
C PHE A 71 -8.92 -5.23 4.34
N THR A 72 -8.69 -5.97 5.44
CA THR A 72 -9.51 -5.84 6.65
C THR A 72 -9.43 -4.43 7.24
N ALA A 73 -8.26 -3.84 7.28
CA ALA A 73 -8.07 -2.46 7.71
C ALA A 73 -8.83 -1.44 6.84
N ASN A 74 -9.06 -1.79 5.57
CA ASN A 74 -9.77 -0.96 4.61
C ASN A 74 -11.23 -1.41 4.35
N GLY A 75 -11.80 -2.20 5.26
CA GLY A 75 -13.22 -2.54 5.30
C GLY A 75 -13.65 -3.74 4.44
N LEU A 76 -12.70 -4.57 3.96
CA LEU A 76 -12.99 -5.82 3.29
C LEU A 76 -12.61 -7.01 4.19
N SER A 77 -13.58 -7.82 4.57
CA SER A 77 -13.32 -9.06 5.29
C SER A 77 -12.67 -10.10 4.37
N CYS A 78 -11.69 -10.86 4.90
CA CYS A 78 -10.96 -11.86 4.13
C CYS A 78 -11.01 -13.24 4.80
N LEU A 79 -11.27 -14.27 4.01
CA LEU A 79 -11.02 -15.66 4.35
C LEU A 79 -9.75 -16.12 3.65
N VAL A 80 -8.74 -16.58 4.40
CA VAL A 80 -7.52 -17.18 3.84
C VAL A 80 -7.63 -18.69 4.00
N THR A 81 -7.47 -19.45 2.91
CA THR A 81 -7.46 -20.93 2.91
C THR A 81 -6.76 -21.48 1.68
N ASP A 82 -6.26 -22.71 1.78
CA ASP A 82 -5.76 -23.53 0.68
C ASP A 82 -6.67 -24.74 0.40
N ASP A 83 -7.79 -24.86 1.14
CA ASP A 83 -8.73 -25.96 1.02
C ASP A 83 -9.72 -25.73 -0.15
N PRO A 84 -9.71 -26.57 -1.21
CA PRO A 84 -10.57 -26.41 -2.36
C PRO A 84 -12.04 -26.76 -2.07
N ALA A 85 -12.38 -27.35 -0.93
CA ALA A 85 -13.76 -27.55 -0.50
C ALA A 85 -14.52 -26.21 -0.38
N VAL A 86 -13.79 -25.09 -0.19
CA VAL A 86 -14.38 -23.75 -0.17
C VAL A 86 -15.21 -23.46 -1.43
N PHE A 87 -14.79 -23.93 -2.60
CA PHE A 87 -15.48 -23.65 -3.88
C PHE A 87 -16.86 -24.29 -4.00
N THR A 88 -17.12 -25.35 -3.26
CA THR A 88 -18.44 -26.02 -3.22
C THR A 88 -19.22 -25.74 -1.93
N SER A 89 -18.66 -24.89 -1.07
CA SER A 89 -19.29 -24.53 0.20
C SER A 89 -20.33 -23.41 0.06
N GLY A 90 -21.15 -23.23 1.10
CA GLY A 90 -22.09 -22.11 1.18
C GLY A 90 -21.41 -20.74 1.23
N ALA A 91 -20.16 -20.65 1.66
CA ALA A 91 -19.38 -19.41 1.75
C ALA A 91 -19.12 -18.77 0.39
N MET A 92 -19.12 -19.55 -0.71
CA MET A 92 -18.97 -19.02 -2.07
C MET A 92 -19.99 -17.95 -2.44
N LYS A 93 -21.16 -17.96 -1.83
CA LYS A 93 -22.22 -16.96 -2.08
C LYS A 93 -21.91 -15.60 -1.44
N THR A 94 -20.96 -15.53 -0.52
CA THR A 94 -20.61 -14.30 0.20
C THR A 94 -19.45 -13.57 -0.43
N PHE A 95 -18.55 -14.28 -1.12
CA PHE A 95 -17.40 -13.66 -1.73
C PHE A 95 -17.79 -12.76 -2.90
N LYS A 96 -17.25 -11.55 -2.90
CA LYS A 96 -17.33 -10.59 -4.01
C LYS A 96 -16.15 -10.74 -4.96
N ALA A 97 -15.00 -11.18 -4.42
CA ALA A 97 -13.81 -11.52 -5.20
C ALA A 97 -13.07 -12.72 -4.63
N ILE A 98 -12.37 -13.43 -5.52
CA ILE A 98 -11.38 -14.46 -5.20
C ILE A 98 -10.01 -13.90 -5.58
N MET A 99 -9.03 -14.00 -4.68
CA MET A 99 -7.63 -13.73 -4.97
C MET A 99 -6.85 -15.04 -4.95
N LEU A 100 -6.27 -15.42 -6.09
CA LEU A 100 -5.27 -16.49 -6.17
C LEU A 100 -3.92 -15.87 -5.79
N CYS A 101 -3.53 -16.01 -4.53
CA CYS A 101 -2.33 -15.41 -3.96
C CYS A 101 -1.12 -16.31 -4.19
N ASN A 102 -0.36 -16.07 -5.25
CA ASN A 102 0.80 -16.88 -5.65
C ASN A 102 0.54 -18.38 -5.60
N CYS A 103 -0.68 -18.78 -6.00
CA CYS A 103 -1.01 -20.20 -6.15
C CYS A 103 -0.12 -20.87 -7.20
N ASN A 104 0.04 -22.18 -7.10
CA ASN A 104 0.77 -22.97 -8.09
C ASN A 104 0.15 -24.36 -8.21
N HIS A 105 0.42 -25.05 -9.34
CA HIS A 105 -0.03 -26.42 -9.61
C HIS A 105 -1.57 -26.57 -9.63
N GLU A 106 -2.11 -27.64 -9.05
CA GLU A 106 -3.54 -27.94 -9.14
C GLU A 106 -4.34 -27.17 -8.08
N LEU A 107 -5.31 -26.40 -8.52
CA LEU A 107 -6.17 -25.59 -7.64
C LEU A 107 -7.32 -26.40 -7.06
N PHE A 108 -7.76 -27.46 -7.77
CA PHE A 108 -8.96 -28.22 -7.46
C PHE A 108 -8.65 -29.71 -7.29
N GLU A 109 -9.44 -30.38 -6.49
CA GLU A 109 -9.37 -31.84 -6.31
C GLU A 109 -10.33 -32.59 -7.24
N ASN A 110 -11.39 -31.91 -7.68
CA ASN A 110 -12.43 -32.54 -8.51
C ASN A 110 -13.11 -31.54 -9.47
N ALA A 111 -13.87 -32.09 -10.39
CA ALA A 111 -14.56 -31.30 -11.40
C ALA A 111 -15.63 -30.36 -10.82
N ALA A 112 -16.29 -30.73 -9.72
CA ALA A 112 -17.34 -29.92 -9.12
C ALA A 112 -16.77 -28.61 -8.56
N GLN A 113 -15.63 -28.66 -7.88
CA GLN A 113 -14.92 -27.48 -7.39
C GLN A 113 -14.46 -26.59 -8.54
N ARG A 114 -13.89 -27.17 -9.60
CA ARG A 114 -13.45 -26.46 -10.81
C ARG A 114 -14.64 -25.75 -11.50
N GLU A 115 -15.75 -26.45 -11.71
CA GLU A 115 -16.93 -25.85 -12.33
C GLU A 115 -17.57 -24.75 -11.47
N ALA A 116 -17.59 -24.92 -10.15
CA ALA A 116 -18.09 -23.92 -9.23
C ALA A 116 -17.25 -22.62 -9.30
N PHE A 117 -15.92 -22.74 -9.38
CA PHE A 117 -15.02 -21.60 -9.55
C PHE A 117 -15.25 -20.86 -10.87
N TYR A 118 -15.34 -21.56 -12.00
CA TYR A 118 -15.62 -20.91 -13.30
C TYR A 118 -16.98 -20.23 -13.32
N LYS A 119 -18.02 -20.91 -12.84
CA LYS A 119 -19.38 -20.36 -12.74
C LYS A 119 -19.47 -19.15 -11.83
N TYR A 120 -18.69 -19.11 -10.76
CA TYR A 120 -18.63 -17.96 -9.87
C TYR A 120 -18.21 -16.70 -10.64
N VAL A 121 -17.12 -16.77 -11.42
CA VAL A 121 -16.67 -15.62 -12.22
C VAL A 121 -17.63 -15.34 -13.37
N GLU A 122 -18.09 -16.38 -14.08
CA GLU A 122 -19.05 -16.23 -15.19
C GLU A 122 -20.33 -15.49 -14.77
N ASN A 123 -20.77 -15.70 -13.52
CA ASN A 123 -21.97 -15.07 -12.96
C ASN A 123 -21.72 -13.67 -12.36
N GLY A 124 -20.51 -13.14 -12.41
CA GLY A 124 -20.19 -11.77 -12.00
C GLY A 124 -19.21 -11.66 -10.83
N GLY A 125 -18.70 -12.76 -10.30
CA GLY A 125 -17.65 -12.74 -9.28
C GLY A 125 -16.34 -12.17 -9.81
N GLY A 126 -15.59 -11.46 -8.95
CA GLY A 126 -14.27 -10.93 -9.28
C GLY A 126 -13.16 -11.96 -9.10
N LEU A 127 -12.13 -11.89 -9.95
CA LEU A 127 -10.90 -12.67 -9.78
C LEU A 127 -9.67 -11.76 -9.87
N VAL A 128 -8.79 -11.90 -8.90
CA VAL A 128 -7.42 -11.33 -8.92
C VAL A 128 -6.45 -12.49 -8.81
N ALA A 129 -5.45 -12.54 -9.70
CA ALA A 129 -4.43 -13.58 -9.67
C ALA A 129 -3.03 -12.94 -9.69
N THR A 130 -2.13 -13.44 -8.85
CA THR A 130 -0.79 -12.89 -8.72
C THR A 130 0.28 -13.91 -9.09
N HIS A 131 1.34 -13.44 -9.71
CA HIS A 131 2.60 -14.12 -10.00
C HIS A 131 2.42 -15.57 -10.48
N SER A 132 2.75 -16.55 -9.63
CA SER A 132 2.71 -17.98 -9.99
C SER A 132 1.31 -18.53 -10.26
N SER A 133 0.26 -17.76 -10.01
CA SER A 133 -1.10 -18.22 -10.31
C SER A 133 -1.35 -18.47 -11.82
N SER A 134 -0.53 -17.87 -12.71
CA SER A 134 -0.55 -18.21 -14.14
C SER A 134 0.09 -19.59 -14.47
N ALA A 135 0.75 -20.20 -13.49
CA ALA A 135 1.32 -21.55 -13.61
C ALA A 135 0.38 -22.64 -13.04
N CYS A 136 -0.81 -22.28 -12.59
CA CYS A 136 -1.81 -23.23 -12.13
C CYS A 136 -2.46 -24.00 -13.28
N GLU A 137 -3.03 -25.19 -12.99
CA GLU A 137 -3.78 -26.05 -13.92
C GLU A 137 -3.01 -26.24 -15.25
N ARG A 138 -1.71 -26.54 -15.18
CA ARG A 138 -0.83 -26.66 -16.36
C ARG A 138 -1.38 -27.65 -17.37
N GLY A 139 -1.42 -27.22 -18.65
CA GLY A 139 -1.96 -28.03 -19.74
C GLY A 139 -3.48 -27.91 -19.91
N ASP A 140 -4.18 -27.27 -18.99
CA ASP A 140 -5.60 -26.97 -19.17
C ASP A 140 -5.78 -25.70 -20.03
N LYS A 141 -6.18 -25.91 -21.30
CA LYS A 141 -6.44 -24.81 -22.23
C LYS A 141 -7.57 -23.90 -21.70
N ARG A 142 -8.59 -24.47 -21.03
CA ARG A 142 -9.72 -23.67 -20.48
C ARG A 142 -9.22 -22.71 -19.40
N PHE A 143 -8.33 -23.14 -18.50
CA PHE A 143 -7.78 -22.27 -17.46
C PHE A 143 -6.93 -21.14 -18.06
N ARG A 144 -6.10 -21.46 -19.07
CA ARG A 144 -5.31 -20.45 -19.78
C ARG A 144 -6.19 -19.39 -20.44
N ASP A 145 -7.18 -19.83 -21.21
CA ASP A 145 -8.09 -18.94 -21.92
C ASP A 145 -8.95 -18.12 -20.91
N PHE A 146 -9.32 -18.73 -19.78
CA PHE A 146 -10.03 -18.09 -18.69
C PHE A 146 -9.19 -16.99 -18.04
N LEU A 147 -7.96 -17.28 -17.61
CA LEU A 147 -7.07 -16.31 -16.96
C LEU A 147 -6.57 -15.23 -17.93
N GLY A 148 -6.49 -15.54 -19.23
CA GLY A 148 -5.96 -14.65 -20.26
C GLY A 148 -4.50 -14.87 -20.59
N GLY A 149 -3.86 -15.88 -20.00
CA GLY A 149 -2.49 -16.26 -20.27
C GLY A 149 -2.01 -17.38 -19.36
N ALA A 150 -0.89 -18.00 -19.70
CA ALA A 150 -0.27 -19.04 -18.90
C ALA A 150 1.23 -18.80 -18.78
N PHE A 151 1.79 -19.16 -17.64
CA PHE A 151 3.22 -19.15 -17.42
C PHE A 151 3.94 -20.11 -18.39
N GLU A 152 4.94 -19.59 -19.03
CA GLU A 152 5.82 -20.39 -19.88
C GLU A 152 7.19 -20.56 -19.23
N ARG A 153 7.83 -19.45 -18.85
CA ARG A 153 9.13 -19.38 -18.19
C ARG A 153 9.33 -18.04 -17.51
N HIS A 154 10.41 -17.88 -16.78
CA HIS A 154 10.79 -16.60 -16.18
C HIS A 154 12.23 -16.23 -16.54
N TYR A 155 12.55 -14.95 -16.41
CA TYR A 155 13.91 -14.47 -16.34
C TYR A 155 14.44 -14.60 -14.92
N ARG A 156 15.76 -14.41 -14.78
CA ARG A 156 16.37 -14.21 -13.46
C ARG A 156 15.74 -13.03 -12.72
N MET A 157 15.92 -13.02 -11.42
CA MET A 157 15.61 -11.86 -10.58
C MET A 157 16.31 -10.60 -11.11
N MET A 158 15.57 -9.55 -11.40
CA MET A 158 16.09 -8.29 -11.94
C MET A 158 15.19 -7.11 -11.58
N PRO A 159 15.72 -5.86 -11.59
CA PRO A 159 14.85 -4.69 -11.56
C PRO A 159 13.93 -4.68 -12.78
N VAL A 160 12.63 -4.47 -12.53
CA VAL A 160 11.62 -4.47 -13.57
C VAL A 160 11.22 -3.04 -13.88
N LYS A 161 11.80 -2.48 -14.93
CA LYS A 161 11.33 -1.21 -15.49
C LYS A 161 10.17 -1.50 -16.42
N PHE A 162 9.03 -0.90 -16.14
CA PHE A 162 7.82 -1.17 -16.89
C PHE A 162 7.16 0.10 -17.42
N SER A 163 6.39 -0.08 -18.49
CA SER A 163 5.53 0.94 -19.06
C SER A 163 4.07 0.62 -18.79
N ARG A 164 3.30 1.63 -18.37
CA ARG A 164 1.85 1.52 -18.27
C ARG A 164 1.23 1.65 -19.65
N VAL A 165 0.47 0.66 -20.05
CA VAL A 165 -0.30 0.70 -21.31
C VAL A 165 -1.63 1.41 -21.09
N ASP A 166 -2.27 1.13 -19.97
CA ASP A 166 -3.54 1.75 -19.59
C ASP A 166 -3.44 2.43 -18.22
N ALA A 167 -3.06 3.69 -18.22
CA ALA A 167 -2.91 4.49 -17.01
C ALA A 167 -4.24 4.84 -16.32
N LYS A 168 -5.39 4.62 -17.00
CA LYS A 168 -6.72 4.95 -16.48
C LYS A 168 -7.35 3.80 -15.70
N HIS A 169 -6.78 2.60 -15.77
CA HIS A 169 -7.27 1.49 -14.96
C HIS A 169 -6.99 1.76 -13.47
N PRO A 170 -7.95 1.53 -12.55
CA PRO A 170 -7.80 1.84 -11.13
C PRO A 170 -6.53 1.27 -10.50
N ALA A 171 -6.21 -0.01 -10.78
CA ALA A 171 -5.00 -0.66 -10.28
C ALA A 171 -3.71 0.02 -10.75
N MET A 172 -3.71 0.75 -11.86
CA MET A 172 -2.51 1.39 -12.42
C MET A 172 -2.25 2.79 -11.86
N THR A 173 -3.15 3.31 -11.05
CA THR A 173 -3.02 4.66 -10.48
C THR A 173 -1.87 4.80 -9.48
N MET A 174 -1.38 3.67 -8.94
CA MET A 174 -0.28 3.64 -7.96
C MET A 174 1.12 3.70 -8.60
N PHE A 175 1.23 3.48 -9.90
CA PHE A 175 2.52 3.41 -10.58
C PHE A 175 2.73 4.55 -11.56
N PRO A 176 3.74 5.44 -11.40
CA PRO A 176 4.12 6.42 -12.40
C PRO A 176 4.56 5.77 -13.71
N GLN A 177 4.42 6.52 -14.81
CA GLN A 177 5.04 6.09 -16.06
C GLN A 177 6.56 5.99 -15.90
N GLY A 178 7.12 4.86 -16.31
CA GLY A 178 8.56 4.59 -16.17
C GLY A 178 8.99 4.18 -14.76
N SER A 179 8.06 3.78 -13.92
CA SER A 179 8.37 3.16 -12.61
C SER A 179 9.28 1.95 -12.78
N VAL A 180 10.13 1.76 -11.78
CA VAL A 180 10.97 0.58 -11.66
C VAL A 180 10.54 -0.17 -10.41
N TRP A 181 10.06 -1.40 -10.59
CA TRP A 181 9.93 -2.33 -9.48
C TRP A 181 11.31 -2.81 -9.09
N GLU A 182 11.68 -2.65 -7.84
CA GLU A 182 13.05 -2.78 -7.35
C GLU A 182 13.73 -4.08 -7.78
N MET A 183 13.02 -5.20 -7.69
CA MET A 183 13.50 -6.51 -8.08
C MET A 183 12.32 -7.47 -8.18
N ASP A 184 12.21 -8.26 -9.23
CA ASP A 184 11.25 -9.36 -9.31
C ASP A 184 11.76 -10.47 -10.23
N GLU A 185 11.11 -11.63 -10.15
CA GLU A 185 11.25 -12.71 -11.09
C GLU A 185 10.29 -12.47 -12.26
N VAL A 186 10.84 -12.04 -13.40
CA VAL A 186 10.02 -11.63 -14.53
C VAL A 186 9.40 -12.82 -15.23
N TYR A 187 8.10 -13.02 -15.04
CA TYR A 187 7.34 -14.06 -15.73
C TYR A 187 7.08 -13.69 -17.19
N LEU A 188 7.41 -14.62 -18.07
CA LEU A 188 7.02 -14.60 -19.47
C LEU A 188 5.79 -15.48 -19.61
N ASN A 189 4.66 -14.83 -19.69
CA ASN A 189 3.40 -15.51 -19.91
C ASN A 189 3.12 -15.61 -21.41
N HIS A 190 2.39 -16.64 -21.80
CA HIS A 190 1.81 -16.76 -23.12
C HIS A 190 0.42 -16.12 -23.08
N PRO A 191 0.27 -14.85 -23.49
CA PRO A 191 -1.02 -14.19 -23.41
C PRO A 191 -1.99 -14.78 -24.43
N ASP A 192 -3.27 -14.90 -24.04
CA ASP A 192 -4.35 -15.07 -25.00
C ASP A 192 -4.69 -13.68 -25.56
N GLU A 193 -4.34 -13.44 -26.81
CA GLU A 193 -4.53 -12.13 -27.44
C GLU A 193 -6.00 -11.75 -27.65
N THR A 194 -6.94 -12.69 -27.44
CA THR A 194 -8.37 -12.46 -27.62
C THR A 194 -9.01 -11.97 -26.33
N GLY A 195 -9.49 -10.71 -26.34
CA GLY A 195 -10.21 -10.12 -25.22
C GLY A 195 -9.36 -9.69 -24.01
N LEU A 196 -8.04 -9.74 -24.14
CA LEU A 196 -7.11 -9.28 -23.12
C LEU A 196 -6.88 -7.77 -23.25
N ARG A 197 -6.97 -7.05 -22.13
CA ARG A 197 -6.62 -5.63 -22.01
C ARG A 197 -5.30 -5.52 -21.23
N PRO A 198 -4.18 -5.24 -21.89
CA PRO A 198 -2.90 -5.09 -21.23
C PRO A 198 -2.87 -3.81 -20.41
N LEU A 199 -2.30 -3.88 -19.20
CA LEU A 199 -2.19 -2.76 -18.27
C LEU A 199 -0.75 -2.31 -18.08
N MET A 200 0.16 -3.28 -18.01
CA MET A 200 1.59 -3.06 -17.77
C MET A 200 2.42 -3.97 -18.69
N ILE A 201 3.48 -3.42 -19.25
CA ILE A 201 4.42 -4.18 -20.08
C ILE A 201 5.86 -3.95 -19.65
N LEU A 202 6.71 -4.95 -19.88
CA LEU A 202 8.15 -4.81 -19.93
C LEU A 202 8.56 -4.53 -21.37
N ASP A 203 9.11 -3.33 -21.62
CA ASP A 203 9.52 -2.93 -22.98
C ASP A 203 10.61 -3.85 -23.55
N TRP A 204 10.53 -4.15 -24.84
CA TRP A 204 11.55 -4.94 -25.55
C TRP A 204 12.97 -4.40 -25.38
N LYS A 205 13.15 -3.07 -25.31
CA LYS A 205 14.45 -2.42 -25.13
C LYS A 205 15.11 -2.74 -23.79
N ASP A 206 14.29 -3.08 -22.76
CA ASP A 206 14.75 -3.38 -21.41
C ASP A 206 15.00 -4.89 -21.21
N VAL A 207 14.80 -5.70 -22.27
CA VAL A 207 15.02 -7.15 -22.29
C VAL A 207 16.34 -7.47 -22.97
N GLU A 208 17.12 -8.39 -22.44
CA GLU A 208 18.38 -8.85 -23.06
C GLU A 208 18.17 -9.35 -24.50
N PRO A 209 19.07 -9.02 -25.46
CA PRO A 209 18.91 -9.38 -26.86
C PRO A 209 18.71 -10.88 -27.15
N LYS A 210 19.32 -11.74 -26.32
CA LYS A 210 19.14 -13.20 -26.41
C LYS A 210 17.71 -13.64 -26.12
N SER A 211 17.03 -12.90 -25.24
CA SER A 211 15.66 -13.17 -24.82
C SER A 211 14.63 -12.59 -25.79
N ARG A 212 15.01 -11.60 -26.59
CA ARG A 212 14.16 -11.03 -27.66
C ARG A 212 13.91 -11.99 -28.82
N LYS A 213 14.77 -12.96 -29.03
CA LYS A 213 14.64 -13.94 -30.14
C LYS A 213 13.48 -14.92 -29.98
N THR A 214 12.79 -14.88 -28.86
CA THR A 214 11.61 -15.73 -28.60
C THR A 214 10.34 -14.90 -28.56
N ASP A 215 10.02 -14.23 -29.67
CA ASP A 215 8.88 -13.34 -29.85
C ASP A 215 7.50 -13.98 -29.56
N LYS A 216 7.47 -15.33 -29.53
CA LYS A 216 6.24 -16.08 -29.24
C LYS A 216 5.63 -15.83 -27.86
N TYR A 217 6.37 -15.20 -26.92
CA TYR A 217 5.90 -14.88 -25.56
C TYR A 217 5.61 -13.40 -25.34
N GLY A 218 5.91 -12.56 -26.32
CA GLY A 218 5.60 -11.15 -26.28
C GLY A 218 4.28 -10.84 -26.94
N CYS A 219 3.80 -9.63 -26.76
CA CYS A 219 2.74 -9.08 -27.56
C CYS A 219 3.31 -8.09 -28.58
N PRO A 220 3.57 -8.50 -29.85
CA PRO A 220 4.20 -7.65 -30.86
C PRO A 220 3.44 -6.35 -31.10
N LYS A 221 2.10 -6.38 -30.97
CA LYS A 221 1.24 -5.22 -31.19
C LYS A 221 1.47 -4.09 -30.17
N ILE A 222 1.98 -4.41 -28.98
CA ILE A 222 2.22 -3.43 -27.91
C ILE A 222 3.71 -3.26 -27.58
N GLY A 223 4.61 -3.95 -28.28
CA GLY A 223 6.04 -3.74 -28.22
C GLY A 223 6.75 -4.25 -26.96
N GLY A 224 6.20 -5.24 -26.26
CA GLY A 224 6.80 -5.78 -25.04
C GLY A 224 6.16 -7.05 -24.51
N HIS A 225 6.63 -7.52 -23.35
CA HIS A 225 6.00 -8.60 -22.61
C HIS A 225 4.92 -8.04 -21.70
N VAL A 226 3.72 -8.61 -21.75
CA VAL A 226 2.62 -8.24 -20.86
C VAL A 226 2.91 -8.75 -19.45
N LEU A 227 3.07 -7.84 -18.50
CA LEU A 227 3.25 -8.16 -17.07
C LEU A 227 1.92 -8.18 -16.33
N GLU A 228 0.99 -7.31 -16.75
CA GLU A 228 -0.33 -7.22 -16.14
C GLU A 228 -1.40 -7.03 -17.18
N TRP A 229 -2.54 -7.64 -16.94
CA TRP A 229 -3.71 -7.51 -17.79
C TRP A 229 -5.00 -7.66 -17.00
N CYS A 230 -6.07 -7.22 -17.63
CA CYS A 230 -7.43 -7.53 -17.19
C CYS A 230 -8.29 -8.01 -18.36
N LYS A 231 -9.36 -8.70 -18.06
CA LYS A 231 -10.36 -9.14 -19.01
C LYS A 231 -11.72 -9.40 -18.36
N THR A 232 -12.75 -9.58 -19.15
CA THR A 232 -14.04 -10.07 -18.68
C THR A 232 -14.18 -11.56 -18.98
N TYR A 233 -14.94 -12.27 -18.14
CA TYR A 233 -15.36 -13.64 -18.36
C TYR A 233 -16.82 -13.79 -17.93
N GLY A 234 -17.72 -13.98 -18.89
CA GLY A 234 -19.15 -13.85 -18.63
C GLY A 234 -19.48 -12.45 -18.10
N LYS A 235 -20.07 -12.36 -16.93
CA LYS A 235 -20.36 -11.10 -16.23
C LYS A 235 -19.23 -10.68 -15.27
N GLY A 236 -18.26 -11.54 -15.00
CA GLY A 236 -17.18 -11.29 -14.06
C GLY A 236 -15.97 -10.62 -14.68
N ARG A 237 -15.05 -10.19 -13.81
CA ARG A 237 -13.84 -9.47 -14.16
C ARG A 237 -12.63 -10.20 -13.62
N ILE A 238 -11.59 -10.32 -14.43
CA ILE A 238 -10.34 -10.99 -14.11
C ILE A 238 -9.20 -9.99 -14.22
N PHE A 239 -8.38 -9.92 -13.19
CA PHE A 239 -7.13 -9.17 -13.16
C PHE A 239 -5.97 -10.13 -12.87
N TYR A 240 -4.86 -9.97 -13.58
CA TYR A 240 -3.63 -10.69 -13.33
C TYR A 240 -2.42 -9.76 -13.30
N THR A 241 -1.50 -10.02 -12.37
CA THR A 241 -0.18 -9.40 -12.32
C THR A 241 0.93 -10.44 -12.20
N ALA A 242 2.01 -10.29 -12.99
CA ALA A 242 3.19 -11.14 -12.94
C ALA A 242 4.14 -10.79 -11.78
N LEU A 243 3.94 -9.65 -11.12
CA LEU A 243 4.75 -9.20 -9.99
C LEU A 243 4.34 -9.91 -8.68
N GLY A 244 5.20 -9.83 -7.65
CA GLY A 244 4.88 -10.32 -6.31
C GLY A 244 5.68 -11.54 -5.87
N HIS A 245 6.83 -11.82 -6.49
CA HIS A 245 7.68 -12.95 -6.12
C HIS A 245 8.24 -12.83 -4.69
N ARG A 246 8.72 -11.64 -4.30
CA ARG A 246 9.45 -11.48 -3.04
C ARG A 246 8.54 -11.19 -1.86
N PRO A 247 8.70 -11.89 -0.73
CA PRO A 247 7.91 -11.65 0.50
C PRO A 247 7.93 -10.19 0.95
N LYS A 248 9.10 -9.54 0.92
CA LYS A 248 9.28 -8.15 1.38
C LYS A 248 8.48 -7.10 0.60
N ASP A 249 8.04 -7.42 -0.61
CA ASP A 249 7.30 -6.47 -1.44
C ASP A 249 5.81 -6.39 -1.06
N TRP A 250 5.27 -7.42 -0.42
CA TRP A 250 3.87 -7.47 -0.03
C TRP A 250 3.48 -6.48 1.07
N GLY A 251 4.45 -6.02 1.87
CA GLY A 251 4.26 -4.95 2.85
C GLY A 251 4.38 -3.54 2.28
N LYS A 252 4.73 -3.37 0.99
CA LYS A 252 4.82 -2.05 0.37
C LYS A 252 3.43 -1.47 0.12
N MET A 253 3.23 -0.21 0.48
CA MET A 253 1.94 0.47 0.35
C MET A 253 1.46 0.48 -1.09
N GLU A 254 2.34 0.81 -2.04
CA GLU A 254 2.00 0.87 -3.46
C GLU A 254 1.52 -0.48 -3.99
N TRP A 255 2.09 -1.59 -3.49
CA TRP A 255 1.66 -2.94 -3.84
C TRP A 255 0.31 -3.29 -3.22
N GLN A 256 0.13 -2.97 -1.94
CA GLN A 256 -1.12 -3.21 -1.22
C GLN A 256 -2.28 -2.42 -1.84
N LEU A 257 -2.05 -1.13 -2.16
CA LEU A 257 -3.04 -0.29 -2.87
C LEU A 257 -3.33 -0.83 -4.27
N HIS A 258 -2.30 -1.24 -5.00
CA HIS A 258 -2.45 -1.83 -6.32
C HIS A 258 -3.37 -3.06 -6.30
N LEU A 259 -3.11 -4.02 -5.41
CA LEU A 259 -3.95 -5.21 -5.25
C LEU A 259 -5.35 -4.87 -4.73
N PHE A 260 -5.46 -3.90 -3.82
CA PHE A 260 -6.75 -3.45 -3.30
C PHE A 260 -7.62 -2.83 -4.39
N GLU A 261 -7.07 -1.90 -5.19
CA GLU A 261 -7.80 -1.28 -6.29
C GLU A 261 -8.10 -2.27 -7.42
N ALA A 262 -7.20 -3.22 -7.71
CA ALA A 262 -7.47 -4.34 -8.62
C ALA A 262 -8.66 -5.19 -8.13
N THR A 263 -8.69 -5.48 -6.83
CA THR A 263 -9.78 -6.26 -6.20
C THR A 263 -11.10 -5.50 -6.24
N LYS A 264 -11.10 -4.20 -5.88
CA LYS A 264 -12.30 -3.35 -5.97
C LYS A 264 -12.81 -3.22 -7.39
N TRP A 265 -11.92 -3.15 -8.38
CA TRP A 265 -12.30 -3.17 -9.79
C TRP A 265 -12.92 -4.53 -10.18
N ALA A 266 -12.30 -5.63 -9.79
CA ALA A 266 -12.83 -6.97 -10.06
C ALA A 266 -14.21 -7.18 -9.43
N MET A 267 -14.45 -6.65 -8.23
CA MET A 267 -15.76 -6.64 -7.56
C MET A 267 -16.82 -5.75 -8.25
N GLY A 268 -16.44 -4.95 -9.25
CA GLY A 268 -17.32 -3.99 -9.89
C GLY A 268 -17.50 -2.67 -9.11
N GLU A 269 -16.77 -2.47 -8.02
CA GLU A 269 -16.87 -1.28 -7.16
C GLU A 269 -15.99 -0.11 -7.63
N ARG A 270 -15.27 -0.28 -8.73
CA ARG A 270 -14.47 0.76 -9.40
C ARG A 270 -14.86 0.84 -10.87
N PRO A 271 -14.93 2.04 -11.47
CA PRO A 271 -15.15 2.19 -12.91
C PRO A 271 -13.94 1.67 -13.70
N ASP A 272 -14.16 1.32 -14.96
CA ASP A 272 -13.10 0.86 -15.87
C ASP A 272 -12.05 1.93 -16.19
N ASN A 273 -12.45 3.19 -16.11
CA ASN A 273 -11.59 4.32 -16.39
C ASN A 273 -11.68 5.32 -15.23
N VAL A 274 -10.56 5.59 -14.59
CA VAL A 274 -10.42 6.73 -13.69
C VAL A 274 -10.02 7.94 -14.54
N GLU A 275 -10.92 8.90 -14.72
CA GLU A 275 -10.52 10.20 -15.25
C GLU A 275 -9.57 10.85 -14.25
N VAL A 276 -8.28 10.86 -14.58
CA VAL A 276 -7.34 11.77 -13.94
C VAL A 276 -7.70 13.16 -14.48
N LYS A 277 -8.55 13.88 -13.76
CA LYS A 277 -8.83 15.29 -14.09
C LYS A 277 -7.53 16.06 -13.90
N THR A 278 -6.83 16.30 -14.99
CA THR A 278 -5.75 17.29 -15.03
C THR A 278 -6.38 18.65 -14.78
N THR A 279 -6.28 19.11 -13.55
CA THR A 279 -6.61 20.51 -13.24
C THR A 279 -5.57 21.43 -13.86
N THR A 280 -6.04 22.61 -14.24
CA THR A 280 -5.25 23.68 -14.85
C THR A 280 -3.84 23.79 -14.29
N ALA A 281 -2.94 24.07 -15.11
CA ALA A 281 -1.47 24.22 -15.14
C ALA A 281 -0.64 24.37 -13.84
N LYS A 282 -1.22 24.49 -12.64
CA LYS A 282 -0.47 24.72 -11.39
C LYS A 282 -0.57 23.60 -10.35
N VAL A 283 -1.69 22.89 -10.26
CA VAL A 283 -1.88 21.74 -9.37
C VAL A 283 -2.28 20.53 -10.19
N ARG A 284 -1.56 19.43 -10.02
CA ARG A 284 -1.86 18.16 -10.69
C ARG A 284 -1.84 17.00 -9.71
N THR A 285 -2.75 16.08 -9.90
CA THR A 285 -2.75 14.81 -9.17
C THR A 285 -1.68 13.90 -9.76
N THR A 286 -0.89 13.31 -8.89
CA THR A 286 0.05 12.23 -9.22
C THR A 286 -0.47 10.93 -8.63
N ILE A 287 0.13 9.82 -8.98
CA ILE A 287 -0.23 8.54 -8.38
C ILE A 287 0.22 8.41 -6.92
N GLU A 288 1.21 9.18 -6.52
CA GLU A 288 1.68 9.22 -5.13
C GLU A 288 0.88 10.22 -4.28
N GLY A 289 0.13 11.12 -4.92
CA GLY A 289 -0.62 12.17 -4.25
C GLY A 289 -0.92 13.37 -5.13
N VAL A 290 -0.47 14.56 -4.74
CA VAL A 290 -0.71 15.82 -5.46
C VAL A 290 0.52 16.71 -5.41
N GLU A 291 0.76 17.44 -6.50
CA GLU A 291 1.86 18.40 -6.57
C GLU A 291 1.45 19.72 -7.24
N CYS A 292 2.16 20.79 -6.90
CA CYS A 292 2.10 22.06 -7.60
C CYS A 292 3.36 22.24 -8.45
N VAL A 293 3.16 22.57 -9.72
CA VAL A 293 4.23 22.83 -10.68
C VAL A 293 4.12 24.26 -11.18
N LYS A 294 5.22 25.01 -11.16
CA LYS A 294 5.37 26.34 -11.75
C LYS A 294 6.56 26.35 -12.68
N ASP A 295 6.37 26.79 -13.92
CA ASP A 295 7.43 26.86 -14.94
C ASP A 295 8.19 25.54 -15.14
N GLY A 296 7.45 24.42 -15.12
CA GLY A 296 7.99 23.06 -15.27
C GLY A 296 8.70 22.49 -14.04
N LYS A 297 8.81 23.23 -12.94
CA LYS A 297 9.45 22.81 -11.69
C LYS A 297 8.42 22.56 -10.59
N THR A 298 8.60 21.48 -9.83
CA THR A 298 7.76 21.18 -8.65
C THR A 298 8.06 22.20 -7.55
N VAL A 299 7.02 22.89 -7.08
CA VAL A 299 7.08 23.83 -5.96
C VAL A 299 6.84 23.09 -4.64
N TRP A 300 5.81 22.26 -4.61
CA TRP A 300 5.53 21.36 -3.51
C TRP A 300 4.88 20.06 -4.02
N LYS A 301 5.12 18.98 -3.30
CA LYS A 301 4.50 17.68 -3.58
C LYS A 301 4.09 17.02 -2.27
N PHE A 302 2.82 16.64 -2.18
CA PHE A 302 2.29 15.83 -1.08
C PHE A 302 2.23 14.37 -1.50
N ASN A 303 3.06 13.55 -0.87
CA ASN A 303 3.22 12.12 -1.11
C ASN A 303 2.32 11.37 -0.13
N ILE A 304 1.23 10.79 -0.60
CA ILE A 304 0.24 10.07 0.21
C ILE A 304 0.57 8.57 0.20
N ALA A 305 0.76 8.00 -0.98
CA ALA A 305 1.12 6.60 -1.16
C ALA A 305 2.64 6.42 -1.06
N ASN A 306 3.11 5.85 0.03
CA ASN A 306 4.52 5.60 0.28
C ASN A 306 4.74 4.38 1.18
N ARG A 307 5.96 3.83 1.16
CA ARG A 307 6.33 2.60 1.88
C ARG A 307 6.24 2.72 3.40
N GLU A 308 6.33 3.93 3.94
CA GLU A 308 6.31 4.19 5.38
C GLU A 308 4.87 4.28 5.92
N ASN A 309 3.85 4.32 5.07
CA ASN A 309 2.47 4.61 5.44
C ASN A 309 2.30 5.95 6.18
N LYS A 310 3.19 6.90 5.90
CA LYS A 310 3.24 8.23 6.52
C LYS A 310 3.13 9.28 5.43
N PRO A 311 1.94 9.85 5.18
CA PRO A 311 1.81 10.95 4.23
C PRO A 311 2.72 12.12 4.59
N PHE A 312 3.46 12.65 3.61
CA PHE A 312 4.45 13.69 3.82
C PHE A 312 4.56 14.65 2.63
N VAL A 313 5.03 15.87 2.88
CA VAL A 313 5.29 16.85 1.83
C VAL A 313 6.79 16.98 1.59
N HIS A 314 7.20 16.67 0.37
CA HIS A 314 8.57 16.84 -0.14
C HIS A 314 8.56 16.66 -1.68
N PRO A 315 9.20 17.55 -2.46
CA PRO A 315 9.88 18.76 -2.00
C PRO A 315 8.94 19.87 -1.52
N LEU A 316 9.48 20.81 -0.73
CA LEU A 316 8.94 22.13 -0.48
C LEU A 316 9.99 23.14 -0.90
N CYS A 317 9.62 24.08 -1.79
CA CYS A 317 10.57 25.02 -2.38
C CYS A 317 10.25 26.47 -1.99
N LEU A 318 11.30 27.27 -1.81
CA LEU A 318 11.23 28.72 -1.66
C LEU A 318 10.79 29.40 -2.98
N PRO A 319 10.39 30.67 -2.97
CA PRO A 319 10.01 31.41 -4.18
C PRO A 319 11.07 31.41 -5.29
N ASP A 320 12.35 31.33 -4.94
CA ASP A 320 13.48 31.23 -5.86
C ASP A 320 13.76 29.81 -6.40
N GLY A 321 12.95 28.83 -5.98
CA GLY A 321 13.03 27.44 -6.42
C GLY A 321 13.97 26.53 -5.62
N ARG A 322 14.67 27.07 -4.61
CA ARG A 322 15.50 26.23 -3.72
C ARG A 322 14.60 25.35 -2.84
N CYS A 323 14.83 24.03 -2.83
CA CYS A 323 14.12 23.11 -1.94
C CYS A 323 14.66 23.22 -0.52
N PHE A 324 13.81 23.58 0.45
CA PHE A 324 14.20 23.74 1.85
C PHE A 324 13.94 22.51 2.72
N THR A 325 13.27 21.50 2.20
CA THR A 325 13.06 20.23 2.92
C THR A 325 14.09 19.18 2.53
N ASP A 326 14.31 18.23 3.45
CA ASP A 326 15.14 17.04 3.24
C ASP A 326 14.34 15.79 3.62
N ALA A 327 14.30 14.81 2.74
CA ALA A 327 13.61 13.55 2.97
C ALA A 327 14.57 12.38 2.91
N ARG A 328 14.55 11.56 3.96
CA ARG A 328 15.41 10.38 4.14
C ARG A 328 16.91 10.73 4.17
N PRO A 329 17.32 11.77 4.93
CA PRO A 329 18.76 12.07 5.08
C PRO A 329 19.50 10.89 5.69
N ALA A 330 20.79 10.77 5.38
CA ALA A 330 21.60 9.63 5.79
C ALA A 330 21.69 9.45 7.33
N ASP A 331 21.64 10.55 8.06
CA ASP A 331 21.67 10.57 9.54
C ASP A 331 20.31 10.13 10.17
N HIS A 332 19.20 10.38 9.47
CA HIS A 332 17.83 10.06 9.94
C HIS A 332 16.93 9.61 8.77
N PRO A 333 17.14 8.40 8.22
CA PRO A 333 16.42 7.95 7.01
C PRO A 333 14.91 7.79 7.18
N TRP A 334 14.39 7.90 8.39
CA TRP A 334 12.96 7.93 8.71
C TRP A 334 12.34 9.34 8.74
N HIS A 335 13.12 10.42 8.56
CA HIS A 335 12.59 11.78 8.39
C HIS A 335 12.12 12.01 6.95
N LEU A 336 10.97 12.66 6.77
CA LEU A 336 10.23 12.67 5.49
C LEU A 336 9.93 14.09 4.96
N GLY A 337 10.79 15.07 5.22
CA GLY A 337 10.53 16.47 4.84
C GLY A 337 9.56 17.11 5.83
N LEU A 338 8.29 17.32 5.43
CA LEU A 338 7.20 17.73 6.31
C LEU A 338 6.23 16.58 6.48
N TRP A 339 6.08 16.07 7.70
CA TRP A 339 5.17 14.95 7.99
C TRP A 339 4.58 15.05 9.40
N PHE A 340 3.58 14.22 9.66
CA PHE A 340 3.04 13.97 11.01
C PHE A 340 3.25 12.52 11.40
N CYS A 341 3.81 12.27 12.58
CA CYS A 341 3.96 10.93 13.15
C CYS A 341 4.08 10.98 14.67
N TRP A 342 3.30 10.16 15.35
CA TRP A 342 3.48 9.95 16.79
C TRP A 342 4.79 9.22 17.09
N LYS A 343 5.44 9.56 18.19
CA LYS A 343 6.61 8.81 18.67
C LYS A 343 6.16 7.53 19.38
N PHE A 344 5.33 7.68 20.39
CA PHE A 344 4.83 6.54 21.17
C PHE A 344 3.32 6.63 21.38
N ILE A 345 2.63 5.52 21.14
CA ILE A 345 1.24 5.25 21.53
C ILE A 345 1.25 3.91 22.25
N ASN A 346 0.79 3.87 23.51
CA ASN A 346 0.78 2.67 24.36
C ASN A 346 2.16 1.99 24.42
N GLY A 347 3.24 2.77 24.48
CA GLY A 347 4.61 2.28 24.51
C GLY A 347 5.16 1.77 23.19
N LEU A 348 4.35 1.70 22.14
CA LEU A 348 4.78 1.29 20.80
C LEU A 348 5.41 2.47 20.06
N ASN A 349 6.59 2.25 19.47
CA ASN A 349 7.26 3.25 18.65
C ASN A 349 6.66 3.26 17.23
N TYR A 350 6.25 4.45 16.75
CA TYR A 350 5.75 4.69 15.40
C TYR A 350 6.76 5.47 14.54
N TRP A 351 7.80 6.02 15.16
CA TRP A 351 8.71 6.99 14.54
C TRP A 351 9.80 6.35 13.70
N GLU A 352 10.68 5.60 14.33
CA GLU A 352 11.81 4.92 13.70
C GLU A 352 11.79 3.40 13.86
N PRO A 353 12.39 2.66 12.92
CA PRO A 353 12.65 1.23 13.10
C PRO A 353 13.51 0.99 14.34
N ARG A 354 13.30 -0.09 15.05
CA ARG A 354 14.31 -0.58 16.01
C ARG A 354 15.53 -1.00 15.19
N GLY A 355 16.68 -0.45 15.51
CA GLY A 355 17.91 -0.47 14.73
C GLY A 355 18.30 -1.79 14.05
N PRO A 356 19.24 -1.76 13.11
CA PRO A 356 19.59 -2.89 12.24
C PRO A 356 20.06 -4.15 12.99
N ALA A 357 20.54 -4.02 14.23
CA ALA A 357 20.90 -5.15 15.09
C ALA A 357 19.69 -6.01 15.53
N ALA A 358 18.46 -5.51 15.41
CA ALA A 358 17.26 -6.23 15.80
C ALA A 358 16.50 -6.89 14.62
N GLY A 359 17.01 -6.77 13.39
CA GLY A 359 16.37 -7.33 12.19
C GLY A 359 15.04 -6.65 11.81
N ASN A 360 14.61 -5.64 12.55
CA ASN A 360 13.35 -4.92 12.32
C ASN A 360 13.58 -3.72 11.40
N LEU A 361 13.09 -3.82 10.18
CA LEU A 361 13.13 -2.72 9.19
C LEU A 361 12.00 -1.69 9.39
N PHE A 362 11.05 -1.96 10.30
CA PHE A 362 9.86 -1.13 10.51
C PHE A 362 9.65 -0.82 12.00
N PRO A 363 8.97 0.29 12.34
CA PRO A 363 8.53 0.59 13.70
C PRO A 363 7.59 -0.49 14.27
N ASP A 364 7.50 -0.59 15.61
CA ASP A 364 6.57 -1.50 16.30
C ASP A 364 5.10 -1.11 16.07
N GLY A 365 4.85 0.20 16.01
CA GLY A 365 3.56 0.76 15.63
C GLY A 365 3.41 0.82 14.11
N MET A 366 2.17 0.81 13.65
CA MET A 366 1.80 0.88 12.24
C MET A 366 0.76 1.97 12.02
N THR A 367 1.00 2.82 11.03
CA THR A 367 0.04 3.77 10.50
C THR A 367 -0.55 3.20 9.20
N VAL A 368 -1.84 3.40 8.96
CA VAL A 368 -2.48 2.97 7.71
C VAL A 368 -3.36 4.10 7.18
N VAL A 369 -3.16 4.46 5.93
CA VAL A 369 -4.08 5.33 5.19
C VAL A 369 -5.23 4.47 4.66
N LYS A 370 -6.44 4.66 5.21
CA LYS A 370 -7.64 3.90 4.81
C LYS A 370 -8.19 4.37 3.47
N ASN A 371 -8.32 5.68 3.34
CA ASN A 371 -8.75 6.33 2.12
C ASN A 371 -8.24 7.78 2.07
N PHE A 372 -8.30 8.38 0.91
CA PHE A 372 -8.05 9.81 0.74
C PHE A 372 -8.89 10.39 -0.40
N LYS A 373 -9.13 11.70 -0.32
CA LYS A 373 -9.83 12.46 -1.35
C LYS A 373 -9.02 13.72 -1.65
N ILE A 374 -8.74 13.96 -2.92
CA ILE A 374 -8.10 15.18 -3.40
C ILE A 374 -9.16 16.03 -4.08
N VAL A 375 -9.34 17.25 -3.60
CA VAL A 375 -10.30 18.21 -4.13
C VAL A 375 -9.54 19.45 -4.60
N PRO A 376 -9.22 19.54 -5.91
CA PRO A 376 -8.67 20.78 -6.47
C PRO A 376 -9.72 21.88 -6.40
N LYS A 377 -9.30 23.08 -5.99
CA LYS A 377 -10.20 24.22 -5.81
C LYS A 377 -9.51 25.50 -6.26
N GLY A 378 -9.69 25.89 -7.52
CA GLY A 378 -9.39 27.22 -8.08
C GLY A 378 -8.08 27.89 -7.65
N GLY A 379 -6.95 27.23 -7.60
CA GLY A 379 -5.69 27.78 -7.07
C GLY A 379 -5.35 27.29 -5.66
N ALA A 380 -6.12 26.33 -5.14
CA ALA A 380 -5.87 25.61 -3.91
C ALA A 380 -6.11 24.11 -4.12
N CYS A 381 -5.61 23.30 -3.21
CA CYS A 381 -5.88 21.86 -3.16
C CYS A 381 -6.24 21.49 -1.72
N ASP A 382 -7.34 20.78 -1.55
CA ASP A 382 -7.78 20.24 -0.28
C ASP A 382 -7.64 18.71 -0.31
N VAL A 383 -6.84 18.15 0.57
CA VAL A 383 -6.64 16.71 0.68
C VAL A 383 -7.19 16.24 2.01
N GLN A 384 -8.10 15.29 1.97
CA GLN A 384 -8.71 14.68 3.14
C GLN A 384 -8.24 13.21 3.22
N LEU A 385 -7.77 12.79 4.38
CA LEU A 385 -7.31 11.42 4.63
C LEU A 385 -7.99 10.86 5.87
N SER A 386 -8.42 9.61 5.77
CA SER A 386 -8.80 8.80 6.93
C SER A 386 -7.70 7.79 7.20
N MET A 387 -7.18 7.79 8.42
CA MET A 387 -6.03 7.00 8.83
C MET A 387 -6.30 6.29 10.14
N TRP A 388 -5.50 5.28 10.47
CA TRP A 388 -5.49 4.68 11.79
C TRP A 388 -4.08 4.25 12.23
N TYR A 389 -3.95 4.06 13.55
CA TYR A 389 -2.73 3.65 14.23
C TYR A 389 -3.01 2.39 15.06
N GLY A 390 -2.10 1.43 15.01
CA GLY A 390 -2.20 0.20 15.76
C GLY A 390 -0.87 -0.54 15.89
N PRO A 391 -0.83 -1.63 16.68
CA PRO A 391 0.36 -2.44 16.82
C PRO A 391 0.63 -3.24 15.54
N ARG A 392 1.86 -3.25 15.06
CA ARG A 392 2.25 -4.07 13.89
C ARG A 392 2.09 -5.57 14.16
N ALA A 393 2.35 -5.99 15.39
CA ALA A 393 2.21 -7.39 15.81
C ALA A 393 0.75 -7.88 15.88
N GLN A 394 -0.24 -6.96 15.86
CA GLN A 394 -1.66 -7.28 15.87
C GLN A 394 -2.37 -6.52 14.74
N PRO A 395 -2.19 -6.96 13.50
CA PRO A 395 -2.83 -6.35 12.34
C PRO A 395 -4.36 -6.34 12.49
N GLY A 396 -4.98 -5.19 12.20
CA GLY A 396 -6.42 -5.00 12.40
C GLY A 396 -6.83 -4.46 13.77
N LYS A 397 -5.95 -4.45 14.79
CA LYS A 397 -6.21 -3.76 16.05
C LYS A 397 -6.01 -2.25 15.85
N VAL A 398 -7.09 -1.50 15.92
CA VAL A 398 -7.08 -0.03 15.83
C VAL A 398 -7.06 0.55 17.25
N LEU A 399 -6.02 1.30 17.56
CA LEU A 399 -5.92 2.06 18.83
C LEU A 399 -6.46 3.47 18.66
N LEU A 400 -6.12 4.12 17.54
CA LEU A 400 -6.42 5.52 17.28
C LEU A 400 -6.80 5.68 15.80
N GLU A 401 -7.84 6.46 15.55
CA GLU A 401 -8.16 6.94 14.19
C GLU A 401 -7.79 8.41 14.06
N GLU A 402 -7.48 8.81 12.82
CA GLU A 402 -7.16 10.17 12.45
C GLU A 402 -7.92 10.57 11.19
N GLU A 403 -8.66 11.68 11.26
CA GLU A 403 -9.13 12.42 10.10
C GLU A 403 -8.20 13.61 9.89
N ARG A 404 -7.43 13.55 8.80
CA ARG A 404 -6.47 14.59 8.44
C ARG A 404 -6.96 15.39 7.25
N ARG A 405 -6.86 16.71 7.35
CA ARG A 405 -7.12 17.61 6.22
C ARG A 405 -5.88 18.45 5.97
N VAL A 406 -5.35 18.40 4.74
CA VAL A 406 -4.19 19.21 4.33
C VAL A 406 -4.61 20.10 3.18
N GLN A 407 -4.50 21.42 3.39
CA GLN A 407 -4.89 22.45 2.44
C GLN A 407 -3.65 23.13 1.90
N PHE A 408 -3.53 23.17 0.58
CA PHE A 408 -2.42 23.78 -0.12
C PHE A 408 -2.91 24.95 -0.95
N THR A 409 -2.18 26.08 -0.91
CA THR A 409 -2.35 27.14 -1.90
C THR A 409 -1.33 26.99 -3.03
N VAL A 410 -1.63 27.56 -4.20
CA VAL A 410 -0.61 27.78 -5.23
C VAL A 410 0.20 29.01 -4.89
N PRO A 411 1.46 29.13 -5.40
CA PRO A 411 2.25 30.33 -5.23
C PRO A 411 1.52 31.57 -5.75
N ASP A 412 1.53 32.63 -4.96
CA ASP A 412 1.09 33.97 -5.34
C ASP A 412 2.06 34.63 -6.34
N ALA A 413 1.84 35.91 -6.65
CA ALA A 413 2.67 36.65 -7.58
C ALA A 413 4.14 36.79 -7.11
N LYS A 414 4.40 36.76 -5.79
CA LYS A 414 5.73 36.81 -5.19
C LYS A 414 6.34 35.43 -4.99
N GLY A 415 5.60 34.36 -5.27
CA GLY A 415 6.00 32.98 -5.08
C GLY A 415 5.68 32.39 -3.72
N GLY A 416 5.03 33.15 -2.82
CA GLY A 416 4.62 32.69 -1.50
C GLY A 416 3.41 31.75 -1.55
N TYR A 417 3.34 30.80 -0.62
CA TYR A 417 2.22 29.85 -0.51
C TYR A 417 2.05 29.35 0.92
N LYS A 418 0.91 28.69 1.19
CA LYS A 418 0.60 28.16 2.50
C LYS A 418 0.20 26.68 2.44
N ILE A 419 0.50 25.97 3.52
CA ILE A 419 0.06 24.62 3.80
C ILE A 419 -0.55 24.63 5.21
N ARG A 420 -1.84 24.30 5.32
CA ARG A 420 -2.51 24.09 6.60
C ARG A 420 -2.81 22.62 6.79
N SER A 421 -2.47 22.06 7.95
CA SER A 421 -2.68 20.66 8.29
C SER A 421 -3.46 20.54 9.59
N THR A 422 -4.71 20.08 9.47
CA THR A 422 -5.61 19.85 10.61
C THR A 422 -5.73 18.34 10.83
N HIS A 423 -5.58 17.92 12.08
CA HIS A 423 -5.59 16.52 12.51
C HIS A 423 -6.62 16.32 13.60
N VAL A 424 -7.63 15.49 13.38
CA VAL A 424 -8.64 15.13 14.38
C VAL A 424 -8.43 13.68 14.77
N PHE A 425 -8.08 13.44 16.01
CA PHE A 425 -7.83 12.11 16.55
C PHE A 425 -9.01 11.61 17.35
N THR A 426 -9.34 10.31 17.22
CA THR A 426 -10.39 9.63 17.98
C THR A 426 -9.82 8.32 18.52
N ALA A 427 -9.81 8.16 19.83
CA ALA A 427 -9.39 6.92 20.48
C ALA A 427 -10.41 5.79 20.23
N ARG A 428 -9.91 4.60 19.88
CA ARG A 428 -10.71 3.37 19.68
C ARG A 428 -10.46 2.33 20.77
N ASP A 429 -9.41 2.54 21.55
CA ASP A 429 -9.04 1.77 22.73
C ASP A 429 -8.57 2.78 23.80
N ASN A 430 -8.17 2.33 24.99
CA ASN A 430 -7.43 3.18 25.92
C ASN A 430 -6.08 3.53 25.31
N VAL A 431 -5.82 4.82 25.12
CA VAL A 431 -4.63 5.33 24.45
C VAL A 431 -3.84 6.22 25.38
N THR A 432 -2.55 5.92 25.53
CA THR A 432 -1.60 6.78 26.24
C THR A 432 -0.55 7.26 25.24
N PHE A 433 -0.46 8.57 25.03
CA PHE A 433 0.65 9.21 24.33
C PHE A 433 1.74 9.53 25.35
N ASP A 434 2.94 9.01 25.11
CA ASP A 434 4.05 9.11 26.05
C ASP A 434 4.91 10.36 25.78
N CYS A 435 5.29 11.07 26.83
CA CYS A 435 6.15 12.26 26.80
C CYS A 435 7.60 11.98 27.23
N ARG A 436 8.14 10.80 26.97
CA ARG A 436 9.50 10.40 27.43
C ARG A 436 10.55 11.42 27.07
N ARG A 437 11.12 12.05 28.12
CA ARG A 437 12.28 12.96 28.00
C ARG A 437 13.60 12.17 28.04
N PRO A 438 14.70 12.65 27.43
CA PRO A 438 14.87 13.94 26.75
C PRO A 438 14.37 13.95 25.29
N VAL A 439 13.73 12.90 24.80
CA VAL A 439 13.38 12.71 23.40
C VAL A 439 11.86 12.68 23.23
N GLY A 440 11.17 13.66 23.82
CA GLY A 440 9.72 13.79 23.76
C GLY A 440 9.15 14.25 22.41
N TYR A 441 9.97 14.26 21.34
CA TYR A 441 9.49 14.69 20.01
C TYR A 441 8.49 13.69 19.39
N GLY A 442 7.66 14.22 18.54
CA GLY A 442 6.58 13.52 17.84
C GLY A 442 5.54 14.52 17.37
N GLY A 443 4.61 14.11 16.55
CA GLY A 443 3.63 15.01 15.97
C GLY A 443 4.06 15.63 14.65
N PHE A 444 3.67 16.89 14.44
CA PHE A 444 3.99 17.63 13.21
C PHE A 444 5.47 17.96 13.14
N SER A 445 6.13 17.62 12.05
CA SER A 445 7.60 17.64 11.99
C SER A 445 8.07 18.14 10.64
N LEU A 446 9.09 18.98 10.67
CA LEU A 446 9.76 19.52 9.49
C LEU A 446 11.26 19.24 9.56
N ARG A 447 11.75 18.37 8.67
CA ARG A 447 13.18 18.19 8.41
C ARG A 447 13.60 19.08 7.25
N MET A 448 14.63 19.89 7.50
CA MET A 448 15.09 20.89 6.56
C MET A 448 16.44 20.54 5.95
N ALA A 449 16.68 21.04 4.75
CA ALA A 449 17.92 20.92 4.01
C ALA A 449 19.06 21.69 4.69
N THR A 450 20.29 21.28 4.41
CA THR A 450 21.51 21.86 5.03
C THR A 450 21.63 23.37 4.83
N MET A 451 21.12 23.92 3.72
CA MET A 451 21.15 25.37 3.44
C MET A 451 20.42 26.21 4.50
N MET A 452 19.47 25.60 5.23
CA MET A 452 18.72 26.32 6.28
C MET A 452 19.58 26.74 7.49
N ARG A 453 20.81 26.23 7.61
CA ARG A 453 21.78 26.70 8.58
C ARG A 453 22.21 28.17 8.39
N GLU A 454 22.12 28.68 7.16
CA GLU A 454 22.45 30.06 6.82
C GLU A 454 21.29 31.03 7.10
N PHE A 455 20.09 30.52 7.40
CA PHE A 455 18.90 31.31 7.67
C PHE A 455 18.91 31.84 9.11
N LYS A 456 18.40 33.06 9.29
CA LYS A 456 18.13 33.58 10.62
C LYS A 456 16.87 32.93 11.19
N MET A 457 17.00 32.30 12.34
CA MET A 457 15.88 31.71 13.09
C MET A 457 15.41 32.72 14.15
N SER A 458 14.10 32.85 14.33
CA SER A 458 13.47 33.62 15.40
C SER A 458 12.14 32.98 15.80
N GLY A 459 11.70 33.20 17.03
CA GLY A 459 10.39 32.78 17.51
C GLY A 459 9.36 33.90 17.46
N VAL A 460 8.08 33.53 17.51
CA VAL A 460 6.94 34.43 17.70
C VAL A 460 6.32 34.13 19.04
N GLY A 461 6.32 35.10 19.94
CA GLY A 461 5.88 34.93 21.33
C GLY A 461 6.97 34.42 22.28
N GLY A 462 8.18 34.18 21.79
CA GLY A 462 9.35 33.73 22.57
C GLY A 462 10.50 33.33 21.67
N GLU A 463 11.70 33.19 22.23
CA GLU A 463 12.86 32.76 21.47
C GLU A 463 13.00 31.23 21.45
N PRO A 464 13.37 30.63 20.31
CA PRO A 464 13.60 29.19 20.21
C PRO A 464 14.71 28.72 21.15
N SER A 465 14.50 27.56 21.77
CA SER A 465 15.57 26.90 22.53
C SER A 465 16.65 26.35 21.59
N HIS A 466 17.90 26.57 21.95
CA HIS A 466 19.05 25.96 21.28
C HIS A 466 19.51 24.65 21.94
N ASP A 467 18.92 24.30 23.09
CA ASP A 467 19.15 23.02 23.74
C ASP A 467 18.33 21.92 23.05
N LYS A 468 19.03 20.91 22.55
CA LYS A 468 18.44 19.75 21.87
C LYS A 468 17.48 18.92 22.75
N ASN A 469 17.45 19.17 24.04
CA ASN A 469 16.63 18.44 25.02
C ASN A 469 15.47 19.28 25.56
N VAL A 470 15.32 20.54 25.16
CA VAL A 470 14.34 21.48 25.71
C VAL A 470 13.52 22.11 24.60
N GLY A 471 12.20 22.03 24.72
CA GLY A 471 11.29 22.79 23.87
C GLY A 471 11.39 24.29 24.15
N GLY A 472 10.97 25.11 23.20
CA GLY A 472 10.85 26.55 23.39
C GLY A 472 9.86 26.93 24.50
N PRO A 473 9.79 28.23 24.87
CA PRO A 473 8.86 28.69 25.87
C PRO A 473 7.39 28.47 25.46
N LYS A 474 6.50 28.39 26.45
CA LYS A 474 5.07 28.09 26.25
C LYS A 474 4.39 29.13 25.35
N GLU A 475 4.82 30.35 25.44
CA GLU A 475 4.28 31.50 24.71
C GLU A 475 4.69 31.52 23.23
N MET A 476 5.68 30.70 22.84
CA MET A 476 6.14 30.60 21.46
C MET A 476 5.14 29.81 20.62
N THR A 477 4.46 30.47 19.71
CA THR A 477 3.44 29.87 18.84
C THR A 477 3.90 29.66 17.39
N ALA A 478 5.06 30.21 17.02
CA ALA A 478 5.64 29.98 15.69
C ALA A 478 7.16 30.13 15.70
N VAL A 479 7.79 29.51 14.71
CA VAL A 479 9.22 29.68 14.39
C VAL A 479 9.37 30.14 12.96
N ARG A 480 10.21 31.16 12.74
CA ARG A 480 10.55 31.74 11.44
C ARG A 480 11.99 31.44 11.07
N TYR A 481 12.20 31.19 9.79
CA TYR A 481 13.51 31.11 9.16
C TYR A 481 13.54 32.05 7.97
N VAL A 482 14.46 33.00 7.96
CA VAL A 482 14.56 34.00 6.89
C VAL A 482 15.97 34.01 6.32
N ASP A 483 16.10 33.86 5.02
CA ASP A 483 17.37 34.04 4.30
C ASP A 483 17.77 35.50 4.33
N PRO A 484 18.88 35.86 4.97
CA PRO A 484 19.30 37.26 5.07
C PRO A 484 19.71 37.87 3.73
N LYS A 485 19.94 37.05 2.71
CA LYS A 485 20.37 37.51 1.37
C LYS A 485 19.17 37.86 0.47
N THR A 486 18.09 37.08 0.57
CA THR A 486 16.94 37.19 -0.34
C THR A 486 15.67 37.71 0.33
N GLY A 487 15.58 37.60 1.66
CA GLY A 487 14.35 37.86 2.42
C GLY A 487 13.31 36.75 2.31
N HIS A 488 13.55 35.71 1.50
CA HIS A 488 12.67 34.56 1.44
C HIS A 488 12.74 33.74 2.72
N GLY A 489 11.63 33.10 3.08
CA GLY A 489 11.63 32.36 4.32
C GLY A 489 10.43 31.43 4.47
N ILE A 490 10.40 30.82 5.65
CA ILE A 490 9.30 29.97 6.08
C ILE A 490 8.90 30.33 7.51
N GLU A 491 7.63 30.15 7.82
CA GLU A 491 7.09 30.19 9.16
C GLU A 491 6.35 28.87 9.44
N VAL A 492 6.67 28.23 10.54
CA VAL A 492 5.94 27.06 11.08
C VAL A 492 5.15 27.55 12.29
N LYS A 493 3.84 27.44 12.24
CA LYS A 493 2.93 28.00 13.23
C LYS A 493 1.95 26.96 13.75
N GLU A 494 1.74 26.97 15.07
CA GLU A 494 0.65 26.26 15.76
C GLU A 494 -0.60 27.13 15.77
N LEU A 495 -1.74 26.58 15.31
CA LEU A 495 -3.01 27.30 15.27
C LEU A 495 -3.94 26.91 16.42
N ALA A 496 -3.83 25.68 16.91
CA ALA A 496 -4.60 25.16 18.04
C ALA A 496 -3.69 24.24 18.91
N PRO A 497 -2.72 24.82 19.65
CA PRO A 497 -1.80 24.05 20.47
C PRO A 497 -2.52 23.43 21.67
N LEU A 498 -2.07 22.24 22.09
CA LEU A 498 -2.43 21.69 23.38
C LEU A 498 -1.72 22.47 24.50
N GLU A 499 -2.28 22.45 25.71
CA GLU A 499 -1.68 23.14 26.87
C GLU A 499 -0.23 22.71 27.13
N THR A 500 0.08 21.43 26.84
CA THR A 500 1.41 20.83 27.03
C THR A 500 2.33 20.98 25.82
N GLU A 501 1.85 21.56 24.71
CA GLU A 501 2.63 21.67 23.47
C GLU A 501 3.78 22.66 23.57
N ARG A 502 4.92 22.30 22.99
CA ARG A 502 6.10 23.16 22.89
C ARG A 502 6.75 22.95 21.52
N ILE A 503 7.23 24.02 20.91
CA ILE A 503 7.97 23.92 19.67
C ILE A 503 9.43 23.58 20.00
N TYR A 504 9.87 22.45 19.50
CA TYR A 504 11.25 22.02 19.56
C TYR A 504 11.97 22.40 18.26
N THR A 505 13.19 22.95 18.39
CA THR A 505 14.09 23.24 17.27
C THR A 505 15.43 22.57 17.51
N TRP A 506 16.01 21.98 16.48
CA TRP A 506 17.39 21.49 16.59
C TRP A 506 18.37 22.64 16.39
N GLY A 507 19.42 22.69 17.22
CA GLY A 507 20.40 23.78 17.25
C GLY A 507 21.17 24.06 15.95
N ASP A 508 21.14 23.12 14.97
CA ASP A 508 21.70 23.34 13.64
C ASP A 508 20.66 23.84 12.61
N HIS A 509 19.49 24.29 13.08
CA HIS A 509 18.40 24.86 12.29
C HIS A 509 17.77 23.91 11.27
N ARG A 510 17.98 22.60 11.38
CA ARG A 510 17.47 21.64 10.39
C ARG A 510 16.28 20.82 10.82
N PHE A 511 15.69 21.12 11.96
CA PHE A 511 14.52 20.41 12.45
C PHE A 511 13.63 21.31 13.29
N VAL A 512 12.34 21.30 12.97
CA VAL A 512 11.29 21.93 13.77
C VAL A 512 10.22 20.89 14.07
N ASN A 513 9.82 20.81 15.33
CA ASN A 513 8.82 19.87 15.78
C ASN A 513 7.94 20.49 16.86
N PRO A 514 6.75 20.99 16.53
CA PRO A 514 5.70 21.16 17.51
C PRO A 514 5.42 19.82 18.20
N MET A 515 5.69 19.77 19.52
CA MET A 515 5.56 18.57 20.34
C MET A 515 4.28 18.64 21.15
N PRO A 516 3.15 18.07 20.73
CA PRO A 516 1.88 18.22 21.41
C PRO A 516 1.90 17.57 22.81
N ILE A 517 2.72 16.56 23.02
CA ILE A 517 2.81 15.79 24.27
C ILE A 517 4.20 16.00 24.89
N TYR A 518 4.46 17.19 25.44
CA TYR A 518 5.80 17.54 25.92
C TYR A 518 5.96 17.41 27.46
N GLU A 519 5.02 17.96 28.26
CA GLU A 519 5.20 18.05 29.72
C GLU A 519 4.74 16.81 30.46
N LYS A 520 3.62 16.24 30.05
CA LYS A 520 2.97 15.07 30.67
C LYS A 520 2.33 14.19 29.61
N PRO A 521 2.19 12.88 29.85
CA PRO A 521 1.42 11.99 28.99
C PRO A 521 -0.02 12.49 28.81
N LEU A 522 -0.59 12.23 27.64
CA LEU A 522 -2.01 12.40 27.36
C LEU A 522 -2.67 11.03 27.31
N GLU A 523 -3.70 10.85 28.13
CA GLU A 523 -4.49 9.62 28.19
C GLU A 523 -5.87 9.87 27.61
N LEU A 524 -6.36 8.96 26.79
CA LEU A 524 -7.69 9.01 26.19
C LEU A 524 -8.40 7.67 26.39
N LYS A 525 -9.68 7.75 26.71
CA LYS A 525 -10.60 6.61 26.70
C LYS A 525 -11.21 6.42 25.31
N PRO A 526 -11.76 5.23 25.00
CA PRO A 526 -12.47 5.00 23.75
C PRO A 526 -13.55 6.05 23.49
N GLY A 527 -13.54 6.66 22.31
CA GLY A 527 -14.45 7.71 21.87
C GLY A 527 -13.99 9.14 22.18
N GLU A 528 -13.01 9.34 23.05
CA GLU A 528 -12.46 10.68 23.31
C GLU A 528 -11.67 11.18 22.10
N ARG A 529 -11.70 12.52 21.93
CA ARG A 529 -11.17 13.19 20.73
C ARG A 529 -10.36 14.42 21.10
N PHE A 530 -9.38 14.75 20.26
CA PHE A 530 -8.69 16.04 20.27
C PHE A 530 -8.28 16.45 18.86
N THR A 531 -7.92 17.72 18.70
CA THR A 531 -7.55 18.29 17.39
C THR A 531 -6.22 19.01 17.52
N LEU A 532 -5.37 18.86 16.49
CA LEU A 532 -4.16 19.64 16.29
C LEU A 532 -4.28 20.38 14.95
N ASP A 533 -3.75 21.58 14.86
CA ASP A 533 -3.85 22.42 13.67
C ASP A 533 -2.58 23.24 13.49
N TYR A 534 -1.97 23.13 12.31
CA TYR A 534 -0.68 23.73 11.98
C TYR A 534 -0.73 24.44 10.64
N GLU A 535 0.07 25.50 10.50
CA GLU A 535 0.27 26.19 9.22
C GLU A 535 1.76 26.34 8.92
N ILE A 536 2.14 26.08 7.68
CA ILE A 536 3.41 26.52 7.12
C ILE A 536 3.11 27.63 6.12
N SER A 537 3.76 28.76 6.28
CA SER A 537 3.78 29.85 5.31
C SER A 537 5.17 29.94 4.68
N VAL A 538 5.22 29.94 3.35
CA VAL A 538 6.44 30.17 2.57
C VAL A 538 6.31 31.53 1.90
N PHE A 539 7.34 32.39 2.01
CA PHE A 539 7.30 33.78 1.54
C PHE A 539 8.63 34.26 0.97
#